data_8c2570ad56091858ebd0859f4791bfa6
#
_entry.id   8c2570ad56091858ebd0859f4791bfa6
#
_cell.length_a   1.000
_cell.length_b   1.000
_cell.length_c   1.000
_cell.angle_alpha   90.00
_cell.angle_beta   90.00
_cell.angle_gamma   90.00
#
_symmetry.space_group_name_H-M   'P 1'
#
loop_
_entity.id
_entity.type
_entity.pdbx_description
1 polymer ?
#
loop_
_entity_poly.entity_id
_entity_poly.type
_entity_poly.pdbx_seq_one_letter_code
_entity_poly.pdbx_strand_id
1 'polypeptide(L)'
;MYSLSQRLSVAGWSRVFTTVAGMVLTCAALGHGNVTPQPVDTHTLPQLSSDWLTDNPYSTGSATQEAIRVGSSGFNQNCARCHGLEAISGGIAPDLRRLDAECFDMEESARADCVKTFQAYFIGTVRGGRTRDGRVYMPPFDGILNQEAIWAIKTYLESRRTRE
;
A
#
# COMPACT_ATOMS: atom_id res chain seq x y z
N MET A 1 -43.43 -72.65 -1.00
CA MET A 1 -42.26 -72.35 -1.84
C MET A 1 -42.64 -71.26 -2.84
N TYR A 2 -42.47 -70.05 -2.50
CA TYR A 2 -42.57 -68.90 -3.44
C TYR A 2 -41.43 -67.92 -3.17
N SER A 3 -40.54 -67.80 -4.17
CA SER A 3 -39.46 -66.89 -4.19
C SER A 3 -39.97 -65.55 -4.76
N LEU A 4 -39.88 -64.45 -4.00
CA LEU A 4 -40.13 -63.09 -4.46
C LEU A 4 -38.78 -62.41 -4.58
N SER A 5 -38.26 -62.35 -5.81
CA SER A 5 -37.13 -61.51 -6.13
C SER A 5 -37.58 -60.05 -6.27
N GLN A 6 -37.22 -59.23 -5.32
CA GLN A 6 -37.41 -57.77 -5.40
C GLN A 6 -36.36 -57.17 -6.32
N ARG A 7 -36.78 -56.67 -7.47
CA ARG A 7 -35.98 -55.80 -8.36
C ARG A 7 -35.97 -54.39 -7.74
N LEU A 8 -34.84 -54.01 -7.16
CA LEU A 8 -34.60 -52.62 -6.76
C LEU A 8 -34.30 -51.79 -8.01
N SER A 9 -35.19 -50.83 -8.29
CA SER A 9 -35.09 -49.88 -9.38
C SER A 9 -33.99 -48.88 -9.12
N VAL A 10 -32.89 -48.86 -9.92
CA VAL A 10 -31.79 -47.91 -9.88
C VAL A 10 -32.07 -46.58 -10.62
N ALA A 11 -33.34 -46.21 -10.80
CA ALA A 11 -33.73 -45.04 -11.61
C ALA A 11 -33.79 -43.71 -10.83
N GLY A 12 -33.41 -43.65 -9.54
CA GLY A 12 -33.58 -42.47 -8.70
C GLY A 12 -32.33 -41.62 -8.46
N TRP A 13 -31.13 -42.07 -8.83
CA TRP A 13 -29.89 -41.42 -8.39
C TRP A 13 -29.22 -40.53 -9.47
N SER A 14 -29.77 -40.53 -10.70
CA SER A 14 -29.12 -39.80 -11.83
C SER A 14 -29.50 -38.30 -11.91
N ARG A 15 -30.44 -37.82 -11.09
CA ARG A 15 -30.93 -36.43 -11.18
C ARG A 15 -30.42 -35.46 -10.09
N VAL A 16 -29.73 -35.97 -9.08
CA VAL A 16 -29.25 -35.18 -7.95
C VAL A 16 -27.81 -34.66 -8.18
N PHE A 17 -27.04 -35.34 -9.08
CA PHE A 17 -25.65 -34.93 -9.33
C PHE A 17 -25.46 -33.81 -10.36
N THR A 18 -26.49 -33.45 -11.12
CA THR A 18 -26.36 -32.44 -12.19
C THR A 18 -26.62 -30.99 -11.70
N THR A 19 -27.15 -30.80 -10.48
CA THR A 19 -27.44 -29.45 -9.95
C THR A 19 -26.35 -28.88 -9.05
N VAL A 20 -25.38 -29.68 -8.62
CA VAL A 20 -24.27 -29.21 -7.75
C VAL A 20 -23.05 -28.77 -8.57
N ALA A 21 -22.90 -29.19 -9.83
CA ALA A 21 -21.76 -28.82 -10.68
C ALA A 21 -21.88 -27.42 -11.30
N GLY A 22 -23.04 -26.78 -11.21
CA GLY A 22 -23.29 -25.46 -11.84
C GLY A 22 -23.01 -24.23 -10.97
N MET A 23 -22.65 -24.39 -9.68
CA MET A 23 -22.59 -23.27 -8.73
C MET A 23 -21.20 -22.92 -8.22
N VAL A 24 -20.14 -23.45 -8.82
CA VAL A 24 -18.75 -23.23 -8.36
C VAL A 24 -17.95 -22.32 -9.29
N LEU A 25 -18.53 -21.74 -10.34
CA LEU A 25 -17.75 -21.01 -11.37
C LEU A 25 -18.04 -19.52 -11.46
N THR A 26 -18.40 -18.83 -10.37
CA THR A 26 -18.57 -17.36 -10.42
C THR A 26 -17.87 -16.63 -9.27
N CYS A 27 -16.69 -17.10 -8.86
CA CYS A 27 -15.73 -16.30 -8.12
C CYS A 27 -14.52 -16.00 -9.00
N ALA A 28 -14.74 -15.50 -10.23
CA ALA A 28 -13.68 -14.91 -11.03
C ALA A 28 -13.38 -13.52 -10.45
N ALA A 29 -12.27 -13.45 -9.78
CA ALA A 29 -11.62 -12.33 -9.18
C ALA A 29 -11.72 -11.02 -10.00
N LEU A 30 -12.49 -10.07 -9.55
CA LEU A 30 -12.27 -8.66 -9.85
C LEU A 30 -11.23 -8.11 -8.86
N GLY A 31 -10.04 -8.69 -8.88
CA GLY A 31 -8.92 -8.34 -8.00
C GLY A 31 -8.04 -7.19 -8.49
N HIS A 32 -8.50 -6.38 -9.43
CA HIS A 32 -7.80 -5.17 -9.88
C HIS A 32 -8.59 -3.92 -9.49
N GLY A 33 -8.93 -3.80 -8.22
CA GLY A 33 -9.55 -2.59 -7.72
C GLY A 33 -8.53 -1.44 -7.73
N ASN A 34 -8.86 -0.31 -8.38
CA ASN A 34 -8.12 0.93 -8.26
C ASN A 34 -7.94 1.29 -6.77
N VAL A 35 -6.73 1.70 -6.38
CA VAL A 35 -6.53 2.28 -5.05
C VAL A 35 -7.28 3.59 -5.01
N THR A 36 -8.33 3.68 -4.21
CA THR A 36 -8.98 4.95 -3.91
C THR A 36 -8.26 5.56 -2.73
N PRO A 37 -7.59 6.71 -2.90
CA PRO A 37 -6.90 7.38 -1.81
C PRO A 37 -7.84 7.68 -0.65
N GLN A 38 -7.37 7.47 0.59
CA GLN A 38 -8.13 7.67 1.82
C GLN A 38 -7.43 8.72 2.71
N PRO A 39 -8.18 9.62 3.34
CA PRO A 39 -7.60 10.54 4.31
C PRO A 39 -7.01 9.79 5.51
N VAL A 40 -5.99 10.38 6.11
CA VAL A 40 -5.32 9.84 7.30
C VAL A 40 -5.57 10.80 8.46
N ASP A 41 -5.96 10.26 9.60
CA ASP A 41 -6.11 11.05 10.82
C ASP A 41 -4.74 11.43 11.41
N THR A 42 -4.49 12.72 11.47
CA THR A 42 -3.21 13.30 11.91
C THR A 42 -3.35 14.19 13.15
N HIS A 43 -4.51 14.16 13.85
CA HIS A 43 -4.78 15.05 14.97
C HIS A 43 -3.82 14.90 16.16
N THR A 44 -3.16 13.74 16.26
CA THR A 44 -2.17 13.46 17.32
C THR A 44 -0.78 13.99 17.01
N LEU A 45 -0.55 14.46 15.77
CA LEU A 45 0.73 15.03 15.36
C LEU A 45 0.76 16.54 15.58
N PRO A 46 1.93 17.14 15.81
CA PRO A 46 2.10 18.58 15.70
C PRO A 46 1.61 19.07 14.36
N GLN A 47 0.66 20.01 14.37
CA GLN A 47 0.06 20.53 13.15
C GLN A 47 1.05 21.47 12.45
N LEU A 48 1.11 21.36 11.13
CA LEU A 48 2.02 22.14 10.28
C LEU A 48 1.28 23.32 9.66
N SER A 49 2.04 24.29 9.12
CA SER A 49 1.48 25.40 8.38
C SER A 49 0.92 24.94 7.03
N SER A 50 0.18 25.84 6.34
CA SER A 50 -0.28 25.61 4.96
C SER A 50 0.87 25.51 3.95
N ASP A 51 2.01 26.10 4.26
CA ASP A 51 3.18 26.09 3.39
C ASP A 51 3.92 24.77 3.53
N TRP A 52 4.20 24.14 2.40
CA TRP A 52 4.90 22.87 2.38
C TRP A 52 6.34 23.00 2.83
N LEU A 53 6.69 22.27 3.85
CA LEU A 53 8.06 22.18 4.34
C LEU A 53 8.93 21.42 3.33
N THR A 54 10.20 21.78 3.28
CA THR A 54 11.22 21.11 2.44
C THR A 54 11.87 19.93 3.13
N ASP A 55 11.83 19.94 4.46
CA ASP A 55 12.48 18.95 5.31
C ASP A 55 11.44 18.24 6.19
N ASN A 56 11.66 16.95 6.44
CA ASN A 56 10.75 16.15 7.25
C ASN A 56 10.75 16.62 8.73
N PRO A 57 9.67 17.26 9.22
CA PRO A 57 9.63 17.80 10.58
C PRO A 57 9.53 16.72 11.65
N TYR A 58 9.23 15.47 11.27
CA TYR A 58 9.02 14.34 12.19
C TYR A 58 10.18 13.35 12.19
N SER A 59 11.24 13.60 11.41
CA SER A 59 12.39 12.69 11.31
C SER A 59 13.14 12.52 12.63
N THR A 60 13.07 13.54 13.51
CA THR A 60 13.72 13.56 14.82
C THR A 60 12.81 14.23 15.86
N GLY A 61 13.08 14.00 17.13
CA GLY A 61 12.38 14.66 18.25
C GLY A 61 11.22 13.84 18.83
N SER A 62 10.43 14.49 19.69
CA SER A 62 9.38 13.81 20.47
C SER A 62 8.21 13.29 19.64
N ALA A 63 7.95 13.87 18.47
CA ALA A 63 6.86 13.47 17.59
C ALA A 63 7.20 12.23 16.72
N THR A 64 8.46 11.83 16.64
CA THR A 64 8.92 10.77 15.69
C THR A 64 8.18 9.46 15.88
N GLN A 65 8.02 8.97 17.09
CA GLN A 65 7.35 7.68 17.33
C GLN A 65 5.87 7.72 16.94
N GLU A 66 5.20 8.82 17.24
CA GLU A 66 3.80 9.01 16.85
C GLU A 66 3.67 9.16 15.33
N ALA A 67 4.61 9.86 14.68
CA ALA A 67 4.65 9.96 13.24
C ALA A 67 4.87 8.58 12.57
N ILE A 68 5.71 7.73 13.14
CA ILE A 68 5.88 6.34 12.66
C ILE A 68 4.56 5.57 12.76
N ARG A 69 3.84 5.71 13.88
CA ARG A 69 2.55 5.02 14.08
C ARG A 69 1.49 5.50 13.09
N VAL A 70 1.30 6.81 12.96
CA VAL A 70 0.35 7.42 12.00
C VAL A 70 0.76 7.09 10.57
N GLY A 71 2.06 7.22 10.26
CA GLY A 71 2.63 6.92 8.95
C GLY A 71 2.47 5.46 8.53
N SER A 72 2.66 4.52 9.48
CA SER A 72 2.40 3.09 9.24
C SER A 72 0.93 2.84 8.88
N SER A 73 0.00 3.45 9.62
CA SER A 73 -1.43 3.34 9.33
C SER A 73 -1.76 3.93 7.96
N GLY A 74 -1.28 5.14 7.67
CA GLY A 74 -1.49 5.82 6.39
C GLY A 74 -0.89 5.06 5.21
N PHE A 75 0.31 4.51 5.39
CA PHE A 75 0.97 3.67 4.39
C PHE A 75 0.16 2.40 4.09
N ASN A 76 -0.29 1.69 5.12
CA ASN A 76 -1.08 0.46 4.93
C ASN A 76 -2.41 0.73 4.24
N GLN A 77 -3.05 1.85 4.51
CA GLN A 77 -4.32 2.23 3.88
C GLN A 77 -4.15 2.62 2.40
N ASN A 78 -3.06 3.32 2.06
CA ASN A 78 -2.95 4.01 0.79
C ASN A 78 -1.87 3.46 -0.15
N CYS A 79 -0.81 2.84 0.38
CA CYS A 79 0.41 2.54 -0.36
C CYS A 79 0.71 1.04 -0.45
N ALA A 80 0.44 0.29 0.63
CA ALA A 80 0.86 -1.11 0.79
C ALA A 80 0.32 -2.03 -0.29
N ARG A 81 -0.83 -1.72 -0.89
CA ARG A 81 -1.41 -2.52 -1.97
C ARG A 81 -0.46 -2.67 -3.16
N CYS A 82 0.30 -1.64 -3.49
CA CYS A 82 1.27 -1.66 -4.59
C CYS A 82 2.70 -1.82 -4.09
N HIS A 83 3.07 -1.16 -2.98
CA HIS A 83 4.42 -1.15 -2.45
C HIS A 83 4.70 -2.28 -1.44
N GLY A 84 3.70 -3.13 -1.18
CA GLY A 84 3.80 -4.25 -0.25
C GLY A 84 3.68 -3.85 1.22
N LEU A 85 3.32 -4.84 2.05
CA LEU A 85 3.27 -4.65 3.50
C LEU A 85 4.68 -4.30 4.02
N GLU A 86 4.73 -3.41 4.99
CA GLU A 86 5.99 -2.94 5.58
C GLU A 86 6.96 -2.30 4.56
N ALA A 87 6.42 -1.82 3.43
CA ALA A 87 7.16 -1.28 2.29
C ALA A 87 8.06 -2.30 1.57
N ILE A 88 7.89 -3.59 1.83
CA ILE A 88 8.60 -4.69 1.16
C ILE A 88 7.91 -4.94 -0.17
N SER A 89 8.52 -4.48 -1.26
CA SER A 89 7.91 -4.59 -2.58
C SER A 89 7.61 -6.03 -2.98
N GLY A 90 6.38 -6.23 -3.52
CA GLY A 90 5.97 -7.47 -4.20
C GLY A 90 6.27 -7.47 -5.70
N GLY A 91 7.03 -6.50 -6.22
CA GLY A 91 7.41 -6.40 -7.64
C GLY A 91 6.49 -5.54 -8.51
N ILE A 92 5.34 -5.08 -8.01
CA ILE A 92 4.42 -4.20 -8.76
C ILE A 92 4.94 -2.75 -8.76
N ALA A 93 5.48 -2.30 -7.63
CA ALA A 93 6.02 -0.96 -7.41
C ALA A 93 7.42 -1.03 -6.77
N PRO A 94 8.20 0.05 -6.78
CA PRO A 94 9.52 0.06 -6.16
C PRO A 94 9.49 -0.25 -4.67
N ASP A 95 10.57 -0.84 -4.16
CA ASP A 95 10.82 -1.03 -2.73
C ASP A 95 11.19 0.33 -2.09
N LEU A 96 10.29 0.85 -1.26
CA LEU A 96 10.45 2.19 -0.68
C LEU A 96 11.39 2.23 0.52
N ARG A 97 11.84 1.08 1.04
CA ARG A 97 12.83 1.01 2.11
C ARG A 97 14.22 1.45 1.63
N ARG A 98 14.41 1.50 0.31
CA ARG A 98 15.66 1.86 -0.36
C ARG A 98 15.58 3.17 -1.12
N LEU A 99 14.54 3.97 -0.88
CA LEU A 99 14.24 5.17 -1.64
C LEU A 99 15.42 6.17 -1.68
N ASP A 100 16.13 6.30 -0.57
CA ASP A 100 17.25 7.22 -0.39
C ASP A 100 18.55 6.50 0.06
N ALA A 101 18.65 5.19 -0.24
CA ALA A 101 19.77 4.37 0.22
C ALA A 101 21.12 4.90 -0.27
N GLU A 102 21.19 5.37 -1.52
CA GLU A 102 22.42 5.89 -2.12
C GLU A 102 22.98 7.13 -1.37
N CYS A 103 22.13 7.89 -0.68
CA CYS A 103 22.59 9.04 0.08
C CYS A 103 23.49 8.64 1.26
N PHE A 104 23.29 7.45 1.81
CA PHE A 104 24.04 6.98 2.98
C PHE A 104 25.42 6.42 2.65
N ASP A 105 25.67 6.18 1.37
CA ASP A 105 27.00 5.79 0.86
C ASP A 105 27.85 7.01 0.52
N MET A 106 27.28 8.23 0.61
CA MET A 106 27.98 9.48 0.33
C MET A 106 28.69 10.04 1.56
N GLU A 107 29.72 10.88 1.30
CA GLU A 107 30.35 11.70 2.32
C GLU A 107 29.32 12.61 3.00
N GLU A 108 29.52 12.89 4.29
CA GLU A 108 28.58 13.64 5.14
C GLU A 108 28.17 15.00 4.52
N SER A 109 29.12 15.69 3.88
CA SER A 109 28.88 16.99 3.26
C SER A 109 27.89 16.93 2.10
N ALA A 110 27.83 15.83 1.35
CA ALA A 110 26.93 15.62 0.21
C ALA A 110 25.62 14.95 0.61
N ARG A 111 25.60 14.25 1.72
CA ARG A 111 24.45 13.48 2.20
C ARG A 111 23.21 14.33 2.44
N ALA A 112 23.37 15.49 3.07
CA ALA A 112 22.25 16.39 3.40
C ALA A 112 21.51 16.85 2.14
N ASP A 113 22.22 17.26 1.11
CA ASP A 113 21.62 17.70 -0.16
C ASP A 113 20.96 16.53 -0.91
N CYS A 114 21.58 15.36 -0.87
CA CYS A 114 21.01 14.13 -1.44
C CYS A 114 19.67 13.80 -0.76
N VAL A 115 19.62 13.73 0.58
CA VAL A 115 18.41 13.45 1.33
C VAL A 115 17.32 14.47 1.02
N LYS A 116 17.66 15.77 0.96
CA LYS A 116 16.72 16.83 0.61
C LYS A 116 16.15 16.64 -0.80
N THR A 117 16.97 16.23 -1.75
CA THR A 117 16.52 15.91 -3.12
C THR A 117 15.51 14.77 -3.12
N PHE A 118 15.78 13.69 -2.37
CA PHE A 118 14.83 12.58 -2.26
C PHE A 118 13.56 12.94 -1.49
N GLN A 119 13.61 13.81 -0.51
CA GLN A 119 12.43 14.34 0.15
C GLN A 119 11.54 15.10 -0.83
N ALA A 120 12.10 16.01 -1.61
CA ALA A 120 11.38 16.76 -2.64
C ALA A 120 10.76 15.81 -3.70
N TYR A 121 11.54 14.82 -4.15
CA TYR A 121 11.07 13.80 -5.08
C TYR A 121 9.89 12.98 -4.48
N PHE A 122 10.01 12.58 -3.22
CA PHE A 122 8.95 11.83 -2.53
C PHE A 122 7.66 12.65 -2.43
N ILE A 123 7.75 13.88 -1.92
CA ILE A 123 6.60 14.79 -1.80
C ILE A 123 5.93 15.02 -3.16
N GLY A 124 6.71 15.36 -4.17
CA GLY A 124 6.19 15.60 -5.52
C GLY A 124 5.54 14.35 -6.12
N THR A 125 6.11 13.16 -5.85
CA THR A 125 5.56 11.89 -6.33
C THR A 125 4.26 11.53 -5.65
N VAL A 126 4.19 11.65 -4.33
CA VAL A 126 2.97 11.33 -3.58
C VAL A 126 1.85 12.30 -3.96
N ARG A 127 2.13 13.59 -4.01
CA ARG A 127 1.12 14.59 -4.37
C ARG A 127 0.64 14.44 -5.80
N GLY A 128 1.55 14.37 -6.76
CA GLY A 128 1.21 14.38 -8.19
C GLY A 128 0.86 13.01 -8.78
N GLY A 129 1.16 11.91 -8.07
CA GLY A 129 1.04 10.57 -8.63
C GLY A 129 2.04 10.29 -9.74
N ARG A 130 1.83 9.18 -10.47
CA ARG A 130 2.63 8.79 -11.64
C ARG A 130 1.75 8.28 -12.76
N THR A 131 1.97 8.83 -13.95
CA THR A 131 1.29 8.42 -15.18
C THR A 131 2.34 7.97 -16.20
N ARG A 132 2.07 6.90 -16.90
CA ARG A 132 2.88 6.39 -17.99
C ARG A 132 1.98 5.91 -19.12
N ASP A 133 2.29 6.28 -20.35
CA ASP A 133 1.53 5.91 -21.55
C ASP A 133 0.01 6.17 -21.39
N GLY A 134 -0.35 7.31 -20.80
CA GLY A 134 -1.74 7.73 -20.56
C GLY A 134 -2.47 6.95 -19.44
N ARG A 135 -1.78 6.05 -18.73
CA ARG A 135 -2.35 5.27 -17.61
C ARG A 135 -1.78 5.74 -16.28
N VAL A 136 -2.66 5.87 -15.29
CA VAL A 136 -2.26 6.19 -13.92
C VAL A 136 -1.71 4.92 -13.27
N TYR A 137 -0.42 4.94 -12.93
CA TYR A 137 0.26 3.87 -12.18
C TYR A 137 0.21 4.09 -10.68
N MET A 138 0.36 5.33 -10.25
CA MET A 138 0.20 5.76 -8.87
C MET A 138 -0.78 6.92 -8.86
N PRO A 139 -1.88 6.82 -8.10
CA PRO A 139 -2.85 7.92 -8.02
C PRO A 139 -2.20 9.13 -7.34
N PRO A 140 -2.66 10.36 -7.66
CA PRO A 140 -2.29 11.54 -6.91
C PRO A 140 -3.00 11.55 -5.55
N PHE A 141 -2.31 12.01 -4.52
CA PHE A 141 -2.84 12.15 -3.17
C PHE A 141 -3.03 13.60 -2.73
N ASP A 142 -2.74 14.56 -3.61
CA ASP A 142 -2.94 15.98 -3.32
C ASP A 142 -4.43 16.25 -3.04
N GLY A 143 -4.72 17.06 -2.02
CA GLY A 143 -6.07 17.32 -1.56
C GLY A 143 -6.75 16.19 -0.75
N ILE A 144 -6.10 15.02 -0.60
CA ILE A 144 -6.62 13.89 0.18
C ILE A 144 -5.74 13.64 1.42
N LEU A 145 -4.42 13.58 1.21
CA LEU A 145 -3.45 13.53 2.30
C LEU A 145 -2.96 14.96 2.59
N ASN A 146 -3.07 15.37 3.83
CA ASN A 146 -2.46 16.62 4.30
C ASN A 146 -0.93 16.47 4.43
N GLN A 147 -0.27 17.57 4.72
CA GLN A 147 1.18 17.61 4.85
C GLN A 147 1.68 16.68 5.96
N GLU A 148 0.99 16.67 7.09
CA GLU A 148 1.29 15.83 8.26
C GLU A 148 1.27 14.35 7.89
N ALA A 149 0.24 13.90 7.16
CA ALA A 149 0.11 12.50 6.74
C ALA A 149 1.26 12.08 5.82
N ILE A 150 1.61 12.91 4.85
CA ILE A 150 2.68 12.61 3.90
C ILE A 150 4.04 12.55 4.61
N TRP A 151 4.33 13.47 5.52
CA TRP A 151 5.56 13.45 6.31
C TRP A 151 5.59 12.29 7.32
N ALA A 152 4.47 11.94 7.91
CA ALA A 152 4.37 10.77 8.79
C ALA A 152 4.65 9.48 8.00
N ILE A 153 4.09 9.33 6.79
CA ILE A 153 4.39 8.20 5.91
C ILE A 153 5.89 8.17 5.57
N LYS A 154 6.50 9.32 5.25
CA LYS A 154 7.95 9.39 5.01
C LYS A 154 8.75 8.95 6.23
N THR A 155 8.38 9.41 7.43
CA THR A 155 9.02 9.01 8.70
C THR A 155 8.90 7.50 8.94
N TYR A 156 7.73 6.92 8.67
CA TYR A 156 7.56 5.47 8.71
C TYR A 156 8.50 4.75 7.74
N LEU A 157 8.58 5.18 6.48
CA LEU A 157 9.49 4.59 5.49
C LEU A 157 10.96 4.70 5.93
N GLU A 158 11.36 5.82 6.52
CA GLU A 158 12.68 6.04 7.08
C GLU A 158 13.00 5.05 8.21
N SER A 159 12.00 4.72 9.04
CA SER A 159 12.13 3.70 10.10
C SER A 159 12.27 2.27 9.55
N ARG A 160 11.89 2.05 8.28
CA ARG A 160 11.96 0.73 7.61
C ARG A 160 13.18 0.59 6.70
N ARG A 161 14.07 1.59 6.64
CA ARG A 161 15.24 1.59 5.78
C ARG A 161 16.06 0.30 5.90
N THR A 162 16.51 -0.22 4.76
CA THR A 162 17.49 -1.30 4.68
C THR A 162 18.73 -0.79 3.96
N ARG A 163 19.89 -1.25 4.41
CA ARG A 163 21.22 -0.89 3.84
C ARG A 163 21.83 -2.05 3.04
N GLU A 164 21.02 -3.08 2.73
CA GLU A 164 21.46 -4.23 1.94
C GLU A 164 21.14 -4.06 0.46
#